data_b37b10c7440a5db41834a909cc84bac0
#
_entry.id   b37b10c7440a5db41834a909cc84bac0
#
_cell.length_a   1.000
_cell.length_b   1.000
_cell.length_c   1.000
_cell.angle_alpha   90.00
_cell.angle_beta   90.00
_cell.angle_gamma   90.00
#
_symmetry.space_group_name_H-M   'P 1'
#
loop_
_entity.id
_entity.type
_entity.pdbx_description
1 polymer ?
#
loop_
_entity_poly.entity_id
_entity_poly.type
_entity_poly.pdbx_seq_one_letter_code
_entity_poly.pdbx_strand_id
1 'polypeptide(L)'
;TACGRSLETGKNSHDSNTVGTVARSVDPSRGSFTCPGVSDTSVEAMFEDVKLNGSEIKDPSGSIEHLECWGESHGSAVFYSESGRVTPYSDHSHDYRGPGSEKYSVPGIEGASGDYRTMPEGVGASSLMICGDVFVLVRIYSNRAPLKGDLKENVKNISLSMTPWACKGEAIPGIGLTLSHSRPSDGASTAVSNASQSAA
;
A
#
# COMPACT_ATOMS: atom_id res chain seq x y z
N THR A 1 57.78 -13.24 7.35
CA THR A 1 56.64 -13.27 6.46
C THR A 1 55.38 -13.40 7.32
N ALA A 2 54.67 -12.29 7.61
CA ALA A 2 53.46 -12.28 8.41
C ALA A 2 52.30 -11.84 7.50
N CYS A 3 51.35 -12.77 7.30
CA CYS A 3 50.09 -12.46 6.62
C CYS A 3 49.12 -11.80 7.59
N GLY A 4 48.88 -10.48 7.40
CA GLY A 4 47.82 -9.76 8.07
C GLY A 4 46.47 -10.04 7.40
N ARG A 5 45.54 -10.65 8.12
CA ARG A 5 44.11 -10.70 7.75
C ARG A 5 43.45 -9.39 8.18
N SER A 6 43.07 -8.57 7.23
CA SER A 6 42.09 -7.48 7.45
C SER A 6 40.73 -8.06 7.76
N LEU A 7 40.23 -7.81 8.95
CA LEU A 7 38.83 -7.98 9.31
C LEU A 7 38.07 -6.78 8.78
N GLU A 8 37.35 -6.97 7.71
CA GLU A 8 36.32 -5.98 7.31
C GLU A 8 35.19 -6.02 8.33
N THR A 9 35.19 -5.02 9.18
CA THR A 9 34.09 -4.71 10.08
C THR A 9 32.93 -4.24 9.21
N GLY A 10 31.94 -5.12 9.02
CA GLY A 10 30.66 -4.78 8.41
C GLY A 10 30.04 -3.61 9.18
N LYS A 11 29.96 -2.45 8.54
CA LYS A 11 29.16 -1.33 8.99
C LYS A 11 27.70 -1.78 8.99
N ASN A 12 27.17 -2.12 10.16
CA ASN A 12 25.74 -2.10 10.41
C ASN A 12 25.26 -0.68 10.17
N SER A 13 24.61 -0.44 9.05
CA SER A 13 23.84 0.75 8.83
C SER A 13 22.69 0.72 9.85
N HIS A 14 22.89 1.35 10.99
CA HIS A 14 21.80 1.82 11.82
C HIS A 14 21.07 2.84 10.95
N ASP A 15 19.96 2.43 10.35
CA ASP A 15 18.96 3.37 9.84
C ASP A 15 18.50 4.19 11.04
N SER A 16 19.11 5.36 11.17
CA SER A 16 18.62 6.40 12.07
C SER A 16 17.24 6.78 11.53
N ASN A 17 16.19 6.22 12.12
CA ASN A 17 14.82 6.63 11.86
C ASN A 17 14.75 8.14 12.13
N THR A 18 14.85 8.92 11.08
CA THR A 18 14.66 10.37 11.16
C THR A 18 13.21 10.58 11.56
N VAL A 19 12.98 11.22 12.68
CA VAL A 19 11.65 11.50 13.21
C VAL A 19 10.77 12.09 12.10
N GLY A 20 9.62 11.48 11.85
CA GLY A 20 8.70 11.90 10.80
C GLY A 20 8.98 11.31 9.41
N THR A 21 9.89 10.35 9.26
CA THR A 21 10.14 9.69 7.97
C THR A 21 9.58 8.27 7.98
N VAL A 22 8.72 7.97 7.01
CA VAL A 22 8.14 6.63 6.81
C VAL A 22 9.04 5.80 5.90
N ALA A 23 9.30 4.55 6.28
CA ALA A 23 10.06 3.63 5.45
C ALA A 23 9.24 3.18 4.21
N ARG A 24 9.93 3.00 3.07
CA ARG A 24 9.32 2.48 1.81
C ARG A 24 9.03 0.99 1.84
N SER A 25 9.66 0.28 2.74
CA SER A 25 9.43 -1.15 2.94
C SER A 25 9.37 -1.45 4.42
N VAL A 26 8.51 -2.37 4.79
CA VAL A 26 8.33 -2.82 6.17
C VAL A 26 8.52 -4.32 6.18
N ASP A 27 9.34 -4.81 7.12
CA ASP A 27 9.48 -6.24 7.34
C ASP A 27 8.21 -6.77 8.03
N PRO A 28 7.40 -7.62 7.36
CA PRO A 28 6.14 -8.10 7.91
C PRO A 28 6.34 -9.01 9.14
N SER A 29 7.55 -9.50 9.38
CA SER A 29 7.88 -10.30 10.56
C SER A 29 8.22 -9.45 11.79
N ARG A 30 8.39 -8.14 11.60
CA ARG A 30 8.86 -7.21 12.64
C ARG A 30 7.92 -6.01 12.73
N GLY A 31 6.98 -6.07 13.61
CA GLY A 31 6.09 -4.92 13.85
C GLY A 31 4.69 -5.34 14.23
N SER A 32 3.91 -4.39 14.67
CA SER A 32 2.48 -4.53 14.88
C SER A 32 1.73 -3.96 13.68
N PHE A 33 0.58 -4.57 13.41
CA PHE A 33 -0.32 -4.23 12.31
C PHE A 33 -1.74 -4.21 12.87
N THR A 34 -2.05 -3.20 13.66
CA THR A 34 -3.41 -2.97 14.17
C THR A 34 -4.40 -2.82 13.02
N CYS A 35 -3.94 -2.17 11.95
CA CYS A 35 -4.59 -2.17 10.65
C CYS A 35 -3.92 -3.21 9.75
N PRO A 36 -4.66 -4.16 9.17
CA PRO A 36 -4.07 -5.10 8.23
C PRO A 36 -3.33 -4.39 7.09
N GLY A 37 -2.10 -4.81 6.83
CA GLY A 37 -1.29 -4.29 5.73
C GLY A 37 -0.62 -2.93 5.98
N VAL A 38 -0.93 -2.23 7.07
CA VAL A 38 -0.31 -0.95 7.44
C VAL A 38 0.49 -1.12 8.73
N SER A 39 1.77 -0.84 8.69
CA SER A 39 2.62 -0.89 9.88
C SER A 39 2.27 0.24 10.85
N ASP A 40 2.01 -0.10 12.11
CA ASP A 40 1.73 0.87 13.17
C ASP A 40 2.87 1.88 13.29
N THR A 41 4.13 1.45 13.20
CA THR A 41 5.30 2.32 13.26
C THR A 41 5.36 3.33 12.11
N SER A 42 4.80 2.99 10.94
CA SER A 42 4.72 3.93 9.81
C SER A 42 3.76 5.08 10.11
N VAL A 43 2.67 4.80 10.79
CA VAL A 43 1.69 5.82 11.17
C VAL A 43 2.21 6.63 12.37
N GLU A 44 2.74 5.98 13.39
CA GLU A 44 3.32 6.60 14.58
C GLU A 44 4.51 7.55 14.25
N ALA A 45 5.21 7.31 13.13
CA ALA A 45 6.25 8.22 12.68
C ALA A 45 5.73 9.64 12.38
N MET A 46 4.47 9.77 11.98
CA MET A 46 3.84 11.03 11.58
C MET A 46 2.94 11.63 12.65
N PHE A 47 2.38 10.79 13.50
CA PHE A 47 1.37 11.16 14.49
C PHE A 47 1.88 10.95 15.91
N GLU A 48 1.32 11.69 16.86
CA GLU A 48 1.46 11.42 18.30
C GLU A 48 0.20 10.75 18.81
N ASP A 49 0.33 9.68 19.61
CA ASP A 49 -0.77 9.00 20.29
C ASP A 49 -1.94 8.64 19.34
N VAL A 50 -1.62 8.15 18.14
CA VAL A 50 -2.63 7.74 17.17
C VAL A 50 -3.30 6.44 17.63
N LYS A 51 -4.64 6.41 17.58
CA LYS A 51 -5.44 5.20 17.80
C LYS A 51 -5.89 4.67 16.46
N LEU A 52 -5.36 3.50 16.09
CA LEU A 52 -5.68 2.84 14.83
C LEU A 52 -6.85 1.87 14.98
N ASN A 53 -7.68 1.80 13.95
CA ASN A 53 -8.75 0.83 13.79
C ASN A 53 -8.75 0.35 12.35
N GLY A 54 -8.84 -0.97 12.15
CA GLY A 54 -8.92 -1.59 10.85
C GLY A 54 -10.23 -2.35 10.66
N SER A 55 -10.68 -2.43 9.42
CA SER A 55 -11.78 -3.31 9.00
C SER A 55 -11.41 -4.04 7.73
N GLU A 56 -12.03 -5.22 7.53
CA GLU A 56 -11.82 -6.08 6.38
C GLU A 56 -13.14 -6.64 5.87
N ILE A 57 -13.27 -6.72 4.56
CA ILE A 57 -14.35 -7.42 3.89
C ILE A 57 -13.73 -8.60 3.14
N LYS A 58 -14.30 -9.78 3.32
CA LYS A 58 -13.88 -11.02 2.64
C LYS A 58 -14.85 -11.38 1.55
N ASP A 59 -14.30 -11.87 0.46
CA ASP A 59 -15.09 -12.51 -0.59
C ASP A 59 -15.52 -13.93 -0.17
N PRO A 60 -16.41 -14.58 -0.91
CA PRO A 60 -16.87 -15.95 -0.61
C PRO A 60 -15.75 -17.01 -0.62
N SER A 61 -14.60 -16.73 -1.22
CA SER A 61 -13.43 -17.61 -1.20
C SER A 61 -12.60 -17.49 0.08
N GLY A 62 -12.88 -16.48 0.89
CA GLY A 62 -12.13 -16.13 2.10
C GLY A 62 -10.93 -15.21 1.86
N SER A 63 -10.71 -14.76 0.61
CA SER A 63 -9.72 -13.74 0.29
C SER A 63 -10.24 -12.35 0.69
N ILE A 64 -9.34 -11.41 0.88
CA ILE A 64 -9.71 -10.04 1.23
C ILE A 64 -10.16 -9.30 -0.03
N GLU A 65 -11.39 -8.82 -0.03
CA GLU A 65 -11.93 -7.98 -1.09
C GLU A 65 -11.62 -6.50 -0.86
N HIS A 66 -11.67 -6.08 0.41
CA HIS A 66 -11.49 -4.69 0.79
C HIS A 66 -10.86 -4.58 2.18
N LEU A 67 -9.96 -3.63 2.33
CA LEU A 67 -9.35 -3.25 3.61
C LEU A 67 -9.54 -1.76 3.82
N GLU A 68 -9.83 -1.40 5.06
CA GLU A 68 -9.91 -0.04 5.49
C GLU A 68 -9.17 0.12 6.82
N CYS A 69 -8.40 1.19 6.95
CA CYS A 69 -7.73 1.57 8.17
C CYS A 69 -7.95 3.05 8.43
N TRP A 70 -8.33 3.38 9.64
CA TRP A 70 -8.38 4.78 10.07
C TRP A 70 -7.73 4.95 11.42
N GLY A 71 -7.20 6.13 11.64
CA GLY A 71 -6.59 6.50 12.90
C GLY A 71 -6.88 7.94 13.23
N GLU A 72 -7.02 8.23 14.51
CA GLU A 72 -7.24 9.56 15.02
C GLU A 72 -6.24 9.88 16.11
N SER A 73 -5.69 11.09 16.07
CA SER A 73 -4.77 11.64 17.07
C SER A 73 -5.31 12.97 17.57
N HIS A 74 -5.52 13.10 18.88
CA HIS A 74 -5.95 14.31 19.58
C HIS A 74 -7.20 14.99 19.01
N GLY A 75 -8.12 14.22 18.37
CA GLY A 75 -9.36 14.72 17.79
C GLY A 75 -9.18 15.71 16.63
N SER A 76 -8.00 15.78 16.03
CA SER A 76 -7.69 16.79 15.02
C SER A 76 -6.81 16.32 13.87
N ALA A 77 -6.12 15.21 14.03
CA ALA A 77 -5.30 14.60 12.98
C ALA A 77 -5.83 13.23 12.63
N VAL A 78 -5.96 12.94 11.35
CA VAL A 78 -6.57 11.72 10.82
C VAL A 78 -5.61 11.03 9.86
N PHE A 79 -5.42 9.74 10.08
CA PHE A 79 -4.87 8.79 9.11
C PHE A 79 -6.02 7.99 8.50
N TYR A 80 -5.97 7.78 7.20
CA TYR A 80 -6.90 6.92 6.47
C TYR A 80 -6.16 6.16 5.39
N SER A 81 -6.40 4.86 5.29
CA SER A 81 -6.03 4.09 4.12
C SER A 81 -7.14 3.14 3.70
N GLU A 82 -7.24 2.91 2.42
CA GLU A 82 -8.19 2.04 1.79
C GLU A 82 -7.50 1.26 0.69
N SER A 83 -7.82 -0.01 0.57
CA SER A 83 -7.30 -0.85 -0.50
C SER A 83 -8.30 -1.93 -0.88
N GLY A 84 -8.32 -2.27 -2.14
CA GLY A 84 -9.26 -3.26 -2.68
C GLY A 84 -9.22 -3.29 -4.19
N ARG A 85 -10.22 -3.95 -4.78
CA ARG A 85 -10.35 -4.01 -6.22
C ARG A 85 -10.90 -2.70 -6.77
N VAL A 86 -10.33 -2.28 -7.90
CA VAL A 86 -10.88 -1.17 -8.67
C VAL A 86 -12.24 -1.58 -9.23
N THR A 87 -13.27 -0.87 -8.82
CA THR A 87 -14.63 -1.01 -9.34
C THR A 87 -15.11 0.34 -9.86
N PRO A 88 -16.19 0.41 -10.65
CA PRO A 88 -16.75 1.70 -11.04
C PRO A 88 -17.14 2.60 -9.85
N TYR A 89 -17.37 2.01 -8.68
CA TYR A 89 -17.74 2.72 -7.46
C TYR A 89 -16.53 3.13 -6.60
N SER A 90 -15.41 2.44 -6.78
CA SER A 90 -14.14 2.72 -6.08
C SER A 90 -13.08 3.34 -7.00
N ASP A 91 -13.49 3.90 -8.15
CA ASP A 91 -12.56 4.61 -9.03
C ASP A 91 -12.21 5.99 -8.46
N HIS A 92 -11.20 5.99 -7.60
CA HIS A 92 -10.63 7.21 -7.03
C HIS A 92 -9.74 7.98 -8.01
N SER A 93 -9.58 7.51 -9.25
CA SER A 93 -8.66 8.13 -10.20
C SER A 93 -9.04 9.56 -10.57
N HIS A 94 -10.33 9.90 -10.50
CA HIS A 94 -10.82 11.25 -10.75
C HIS A 94 -10.41 12.23 -9.66
N ASP A 95 -10.34 11.79 -8.42
CA ASP A 95 -10.00 12.64 -7.26
C ASP A 95 -8.54 13.06 -7.25
N TYR A 96 -7.67 12.35 -7.98
CA TYR A 96 -6.21 12.51 -7.95
C TYR A 96 -5.60 13.12 -9.22
N ARG A 97 -6.39 13.34 -10.27
CA ARG A 97 -5.95 13.97 -11.52
C ARG A 97 -6.08 15.50 -11.52
N GLY A 98 -5.95 16.13 -10.37
CA GLY A 98 -6.07 17.58 -10.21
C GLY A 98 -4.72 18.31 -10.27
N PRO A 99 -4.74 19.65 -10.33
CA PRO A 99 -3.56 20.49 -10.22
C PRO A 99 -2.79 20.17 -8.93
N GLY A 100 -1.44 20.04 -9.04
CA GLY A 100 -0.58 19.77 -7.89
C GLY A 100 -0.39 18.29 -7.55
N SER A 101 -0.98 17.35 -8.31
CA SER A 101 -0.60 15.95 -8.18
C SER A 101 0.70 15.66 -8.92
N GLU A 102 1.51 14.81 -8.32
CA GLU A 102 2.78 14.33 -8.86
C GLU A 102 2.71 12.82 -9.02
N LYS A 103 3.25 12.33 -10.13
CA LYS A 103 3.29 10.88 -10.42
C LYS A 103 4.52 10.23 -9.84
N TYR A 104 4.38 8.97 -9.44
CA TYR A 104 5.51 8.11 -9.10
C TYR A 104 5.38 6.72 -9.73
N SER A 105 6.51 6.10 -10.00
CA SER A 105 6.58 4.71 -10.44
C SER A 105 6.61 3.78 -9.24
N VAL A 106 6.04 2.59 -9.40
CA VAL A 106 6.11 1.52 -8.39
C VAL A 106 7.27 0.60 -8.76
N PRO A 107 8.36 0.57 -7.98
CA PRO A 107 9.55 -0.19 -8.33
C PRO A 107 9.26 -1.69 -8.48
N GLY A 108 9.70 -2.26 -9.61
CA GLY A 108 9.61 -3.70 -9.87
C GLY A 108 8.20 -4.21 -10.22
N ILE A 109 7.25 -3.31 -10.52
CA ILE A 109 5.90 -3.65 -10.97
C ILE A 109 5.63 -2.94 -12.29
N GLU A 110 5.62 -3.69 -13.38
CA GLU A 110 5.29 -3.16 -14.69
C GLU A 110 3.81 -2.74 -14.75
N GLY A 111 3.54 -1.58 -15.32
CA GLY A 111 2.19 -1.04 -15.45
C GLY A 111 1.58 -0.46 -14.18
N ALA A 112 2.25 -0.60 -13.02
CA ALA A 112 1.79 0.05 -11.80
C ALA A 112 2.22 1.51 -11.76
N SER A 113 1.35 2.37 -11.26
CA SER A 113 1.58 3.81 -11.12
C SER A 113 0.96 4.35 -9.85
N GLY A 114 1.47 5.47 -9.39
CA GLY A 114 0.88 6.20 -8.29
C GLY A 114 0.88 7.69 -8.56
N ASP A 115 -0.08 8.36 -7.93
CA ASP A 115 -0.18 9.81 -7.85
C ASP A 115 -0.19 10.23 -6.38
N TYR A 116 0.47 11.32 -6.04
CA TYR A 116 0.46 11.88 -4.69
C TYR A 116 0.38 13.40 -4.73
N ARG A 117 -0.24 14.00 -3.72
CA ARG A 117 -0.45 15.44 -3.66
C ARG A 117 -0.56 15.96 -2.23
N THR A 118 -0.32 17.26 -2.06
CA THR A 118 -0.75 17.98 -0.86
C THR A 118 -2.26 18.25 -0.94
N MET A 119 -2.96 18.14 0.18
CA MET A 119 -4.37 18.49 0.26
C MET A 119 -4.54 20.01 0.30
N PRO A 120 -5.57 20.59 -0.41
CA PRO A 120 -5.71 22.04 -0.54
C PRO A 120 -6.04 22.76 0.77
N GLU A 121 -6.74 22.10 1.68
CA GLU A 121 -7.30 22.71 2.89
C GLU A 121 -6.58 22.21 4.15
N GLY A 122 -5.46 22.81 4.46
CA GLY A 122 -4.75 22.52 5.68
C GLY A 122 -3.46 21.71 5.51
N VAL A 123 -2.98 21.12 6.60
CA VAL A 123 -1.78 20.30 6.61
C VAL A 123 -2.17 18.86 6.32
N GLY A 124 -1.93 18.41 5.10
CA GLY A 124 -2.27 17.05 4.72
C GLY A 124 -1.68 16.63 3.37
N ALA A 125 -1.70 15.35 3.12
CA ALA A 125 -1.30 14.76 1.85
C ALA A 125 -2.10 13.49 1.55
N SER A 126 -2.12 13.10 0.29
CA SER A 126 -2.75 11.87 -0.15
C SER A 126 -1.96 11.20 -1.26
N SER A 127 -2.05 9.88 -1.34
CA SER A 127 -1.46 9.05 -2.38
C SER A 127 -2.47 8.03 -2.85
N LEU A 128 -2.54 7.83 -4.17
CA LEU A 128 -3.27 6.73 -4.81
C LEU A 128 -2.29 5.92 -5.64
N MET A 129 -2.18 4.63 -5.36
CA MET A 129 -1.39 3.66 -6.13
C MET A 129 -2.34 2.67 -6.80
N ILE A 130 -2.08 2.34 -8.06
CA ILE A 130 -2.85 1.35 -8.82
C ILE A 130 -1.90 0.28 -9.36
N CYS A 131 -2.23 -0.97 -9.12
CA CYS A 131 -1.54 -2.16 -9.58
C CYS A 131 -2.56 -3.11 -10.25
N GLY A 132 -2.64 -3.06 -11.57
CA GLY A 132 -3.65 -3.84 -12.28
C GLY A 132 -5.07 -3.46 -11.86
N ASP A 133 -5.77 -4.39 -11.24
CA ASP A 133 -7.14 -4.21 -10.74
C ASP A 133 -7.21 -3.85 -9.24
N VAL A 134 -6.08 -3.58 -8.59
CA VAL A 134 -6.01 -3.20 -7.18
C VAL A 134 -5.65 -1.74 -7.03
N PHE A 135 -6.31 -1.05 -6.11
CA PHE A 135 -5.94 0.28 -5.67
C PHE A 135 -5.48 0.29 -4.20
N VAL A 136 -4.62 1.23 -3.89
CA VAL A 136 -4.21 1.59 -2.52
C VAL A 136 -4.30 3.09 -2.39
N LEU A 137 -5.17 3.55 -1.51
CA LEU A 137 -5.38 4.94 -1.17
C LEU A 137 -4.82 5.20 0.23
N VAL A 138 -4.02 6.25 0.40
CA VAL A 138 -3.53 6.71 1.70
C VAL A 138 -3.79 8.20 1.81
N ARG A 139 -4.38 8.63 2.92
CA ARG A 139 -4.62 10.04 3.26
C ARG A 139 -4.18 10.34 4.67
N ILE A 140 -3.54 11.47 4.85
CA ILE A 140 -3.23 12.06 6.15
C ILE A 140 -3.71 13.50 6.16
N TYR A 141 -4.30 13.92 7.26
CA TYR A 141 -4.84 15.26 7.39
C TYR A 141 -4.78 15.74 8.85
N SER A 142 -4.49 17.00 9.05
CA SER A 142 -4.62 17.64 10.35
C SER A 142 -5.12 19.09 10.19
N ASN A 143 -6.04 19.50 11.04
CA ASN A 143 -6.56 20.85 11.04
C ASN A 143 -6.00 21.71 12.21
N ARG A 144 -5.34 21.11 13.18
CA ARG A 144 -4.86 21.81 14.39
C ARG A 144 -3.46 21.42 14.83
N ALA A 145 -3.08 20.16 14.65
CA ALA A 145 -1.79 19.68 15.10
C ALA A 145 -0.84 19.52 13.90
N PRO A 146 0.42 19.95 13.98
CA PRO A 146 1.39 19.71 12.94
C PRO A 146 1.66 18.21 12.82
N LEU A 147 1.65 17.69 11.60
CA LEU A 147 2.13 16.36 11.29
C LEU A 147 3.64 16.39 11.08
N LYS A 148 4.32 15.28 11.39
CA LYS A 148 5.77 15.18 11.32
C LYS A 148 6.25 14.76 9.94
N GLY A 149 7.37 15.32 9.51
CA GLY A 149 8.07 14.93 8.29
C GLY A 149 7.50 15.52 7.00
N ASP A 150 8.02 15.04 5.87
CA ASP A 150 7.49 15.38 4.53
C ASP A 150 6.24 14.52 4.26
N LEU A 151 5.08 15.15 4.35
CA LEU A 151 3.79 14.45 4.29
C LEU A 151 3.54 13.80 2.93
N LYS A 152 3.98 14.45 1.83
CA LYS A 152 3.84 13.89 0.48
C LYS A 152 4.70 12.64 0.33
N GLU A 153 5.97 12.72 0.73
CA GLU A 153 6.86 11.56 0.69
C GLU A 153 6.37 10.45 1.63
N ASN A 154 5.84 10.78 2.78
CA ASN A 154 5.35 9.80 3.75
C ASN A 154 4.14 9.01 3.22
N VAL A 155 3.12 9.65 2.63
CA VAL A 155 1.97 8.92 2.05
C VAL A 155 2.39 8.06 0.86
N LYS A 156 3.32 8.54 0.03
CA LYS A 156 3.92 7.74 -1.04
C LYS A 156 4.66 6.52 -0.48
N ASN A 157 5.47 6.72 0.56
CA ASN A 157 6.24 5.64 1.16
C ASN A 157 5.35 4.60 1.83
N ILE A 158 4.25 4.99 2.48
CA ILE A 158 3.24 4.05 2.99
C ILE A 158 2.67 3.23 1.84
N SER A 159 2.20 3.88 0.76
CA SER A 159 1.68 3.16 -0.41
C SER A 159 2.71 2.18 -0.99
N LEU A 160 3.97 2.59 -1.12
CA LEU A 160 5.05 1.72 -1.61
C LEU A 160 5.33 0.54 -0.66
N SER A 161 5.20 0.72 0.66
CA SER A 161 5.36 -0.37 1.64
C SER A 161 4.29 -1.45 1.52
N MET A 162 3.14 -1.13 0.94
CA MET A 162 2.04 -2.07 0.69
C MET A 162 2.22 -2.87 -0.61
N THR A 163 3.17 -2.50 -1.48
CA THR A 163 3.40 -3.15 -2.78
C THR A 163 3.50 -4.68 -2.72
N PRO A 164 4.16 -5.32 -1.72
CA PRO A 164 4.29 -6.78 -1.69
C PRO A 164 2.94 -7.49 -1.68
N TRP A 165 2.01 -7.08 -0.83
CA TRP A 165 0.71 -7.72 -0.75
C TRP A 165 -0.31 -7.14 -1.74
N ALA A 166 -0.27 -5.84 -2.03
CA ALA A 166 -1.22 -5.21 -2.93
C ALA A 166 -0.95 -5.52 -4.40
N CYS A 167 0.32 -5.63 -4.81
CA CYS A 167 0.70 -5.76 -6.21
C CYS A 167 1.30 -7.11 -6.58
N LYS A 168 1.85 -7.87 -5.60
CA LYS A 168 2.54 -9.15 -5.85
C LYS A 168 1.79 -10.36 -5.29
N GLY A 169 0.64 -10.15 -4.66
CA GLY A 169 -0.17 -11.23 -4.09
C GLY A 169 0.42 -11.90 -2.86
N GLU A 170 1.36 -11.24 -2.18
CA GLU A 170 1.88 -11.74 -0.91
C GLU A 170 0.80 -11.65 0.18
N ALA A 171 1.01 -12.36 1.28
CA ALA A 171 0.10 -12.32 2.42
C ALA A 171 0.10 -10.92 3.06
N ILE A 172 -1.09 -10.43 3.40
CA ILE A 172 -1.29 -9.14 4.07
C ILE A 172 -0.76 -9.24 5.50
N PRO A 173 0.20 -8.41 5.90
CA PRO A 173 0.69 -8.37 7.26
C PRO A 173 -0.44 -8.13 8.27
N GLY A 174 -0.39 -8.81 9.39
CA GLY A 174 -1.40 -8.74 10.45
C GLY A 174 -2.51 -9.78 10.35
N ILE A 175 -2.88 -10.24 9.15
CA ILE A 175 -3.94 -11.27 9.00
C ILE A 175 -3.50 -12.51 8.21
N GLY A 176 -2.41 -12.45 7.46
CA GLY A 176 -1.88 -13.62 6.73
C GLY A 176 -2.73 -14.11 5.55
N LEU A 177 -3.74 -13.36 5.14
CA LEU A 177 -4.58 -13.62 3.98
C LEU A 177 -4.09 -12.82 2.78
N THR A 178 -4.51 -13.18 1.57
CA THR A 178 -4.18 -12.46 0.35
C THR A 178 -5.32 -11.54 -0.07
N LEU A 179 -4.98 -10.47 -0.79
CA LEU A 179 -5.97 -9.63 -1.44
C LEU A 179 -6.57 -10.39 -2.64
N SER A 180 -7.86 -10.24 -2.84
CA SER A 180 -8.57 -10.81 -3.99
C SER A 180 -8.18 -10.04 -5.25
N HIS A 181 -7.65 -10.75 -6.25
CA HIS A 181 -7.40 -10.21 -7.58
C HIS A 181 -8.45 -10.71 -8.55
N SER A 182 -8.76 -9.94 -9.58
CA SER A 182 -9.53 -10.47 -10.71
C SER A 182 -8.78 -11.66 -11.28
N ARG A 183 -9.42 -12.83 -11.30
CA ARG A 183 -8.86 -13.90 -12.13
C ARG A 183 -8.70 -13.34 -13.54
N PRO A 184 -7.54 -13.54 -14.20
CA PRO A 184 -7.51 -13.38 -15.64
C PRO A 184 -8.72 -14.18 -16.15
N SER A 185 -9.59 -13.52 -16.89
CA SER A 185 -10.68 -14.23 -17.55
C SER A 185 -9.97 -15.30 -18.37
N ASP A 186 -10.03 -16.56 -17.91
CA ASP A 186 -9.60 -17.70 -18.67
C ASP A 186 -10.37 -17.60 -19.98
N GLY A 187 -9.70 -17.08 -21.02
CA GLY A 187 -10.24 -17.05 -22.35
C GLY A 187 -10.56 -18.48 -22.67
N ALA A 188 -11.83 -18.83 -22.48
CA ALA A 188 -12.37 -20.14 -22.76
C ALA A 188 -12.18 -20.40 -24.25
N SER A 189 -11.02 -20.95 -24.58
CA SER A 189 -10.79 -21.62 -25.83
C SER A 189 -11.56 -22.96 -25.78
N THR A 190 -12.86 -22.89 -25.86
CA THR A 190 -13.67 -24.03 -26.28
C THR A 190 -13.40 -24.22 -27.76
N ALA A 191 -12.29 -24.87 -28.09
CA ALA A 191 -12.11 -25.50 -29.35
C ALA A 191 -13.15 -26.65 -29.44
N VAL A 192 -14.29 -26.34 -30.02
CA VAL A 192 -15.25 -27.33 -30.42
C VAL A 192 -14.61 -28.11 -31.56
N SER A 193 -14.07 -29.28 -31.23
CA SER A 193 -13.67 -30.27 -32.21
C SER A 193 -14.94 -30.83 -32.86
N ASN A 194 -15.34 -30.28 -33.97
CA ASN A 194 -16.31 -30.92 -34.89
C ASN A 194 -15.61 -32.10 -35.56
N ALA A 195 -15.68 -33.24 -34.92
CA ALA A 195 -15.41 -34.51 -35.59
C ALA A 195 -16.52 -34.79 -36.60
N SER A 196 -16.23 -34.55 -37.85
CA SER A 196 -17.05 -35.00 -38.97
C SER A 196 -17.08 -36.54 -38.99
N GLN A 197 -18.19 -37.14 -38.61
CA GLN A 197 -18.48 -38.51 -38.94
C GLN A 197 -19.04 -38.54 -40.35
N SER A 198 -18.19 -38.95 -41.32
CA SER A 198 -18.62 -39.48 -42.60
C SER A 198 -19.02 -40.93 -42.37
N ALA A 199 -20.28 -41.24 -42.58
CA ALA A 199 -20.76 -42.60 -42.76
C ALA A 199 -21.09 -42.83 -44.24
N ALA A 200 -20.54 -43.90 -44.74
CA ALA A 200 -20.82 -44.47 -46.06
C ALA A 200 -22.19 -45.13 -46.11
#